data_e058d506b23dac08dc4c5f6c12fa79ea
#
_entry.id   e058d506b23dac08dc4c5f6c12fa79ea
#
_cell.length_a   1.000
_cell.length_b   1.000
_cell.length_c   1.000
_cell.angle_alpha   90.00
_cell.angle_beta   90.00
_cell.angle_gamma   90.00
#
_symmetry.space_group_name_H-M   'P 1'
#
loop_
_entity.id
_entity.type
_entity.pdbx_description
1 polymer ?
#
loop_
_entity_poly.entity_id
_entity_poly.type
_entity_poly.pdbx_seq_one_letter_code
_entity_poly.pdbx_strand_id
1 'polypeptide(L)'
;MRLYREVPLEELSGMADAERFRHVPERRVSYQIDRNVNYTNVCLSACKFCNFHCRPDQPEKAYTLDFEDYLPKIAEMKALGGDQLLLQGGLHPKYGIDWYETLFRRLKEAEPSLKLNALGPPEIAHIARVSKLSYRDVLVRLRAAGLDTLPGAGAEILVDRVRKFLSPAKPTAQQWLDVMGEAHRLGMSTTATMVYGHIETLEERINHLLALRALQDCRPAGTPGFRAFICWPMQLTGTELLRLADAGRLPAGITLPGEPAWQADPSCRWRPDEEFLRTVAIARLVLDNVDHIQASWLTVGLDTGARALHVGADDMGSIMIEENVVSAAGARHLLQEGERTLRTAIEAAGFTPWLRDQCYQPR
;
A
#
# COMPACT_ATOMS: atom_id res chain seq x y z
N MET A 1 -15.38 13.87 10.20
CA MET A 1 -16.41 13.03 10.86
C MET A 1 -17.76 13.10 10.14
N ARG A 2 -18.31 14.28 9.82
CA ARG A 2 -19.59 14.38 9.09
C ARG A 2 -19.61 13.58 7.78
N LEU A 3 -18.55 13.64 6.98
CA LEU A 3 -18.44 12.88 5.71
C LEU A 3 -18.61 11.37 5.90
N TYR A 4 -18.13 10.81 7.02
CA TYR A 4 -18.33 9.39 7.31
C TYR A 4 -19.75 9.07 7.79
N ARG A 5 -20.36 9.91 8.63
CA ARG A 5 -21.56 9.56 9.39
C ARG A 5 -22.86 10.10 8.80
N GLU A 6 -22.81 11.27 8.16
CA GLU A 6 -24.03 12.04 7.85
C GLU A 6 -24.27 12.23 6.35
N VAL A 7 -23.18 12.32 5.55
CA VAL A 7 -23.30 12.61 4.12
C VAL A 7 -23.68 11.33 3.35
N PRO A 8 -24.74 11.32 2.56
CA PRO A 8 -25.10 10.20 1.69
C PRO A 8 -23.94 9.82 0.75
N LEU A 9 -23.79 8.52 0.44
CA LEU A 9 -22.71 8.07 -0.45
C LEU A 9 -22.79 8.70 -1.84
N GLU A 10 -23.98 8.89 -2.37
CA GLU A 10 -24.22 9.52 -3.68
C GLU A 10 -23.69 10.96 -3.72
N GLU A 11 -24.02 11.77 -2.71
CA GLU A 11 -23.53 13.15 -2.59
C GLU A 11 -22.00 13.18 -2.43
N LEU A 12 -21.48 12.33 -1.56
CA LEU A 12 -20.03 12.20 -1.32
C LEU A 12 -19.30 11.79 -2.60
N SER A 13 -19.88 10.87 -3.37
CA SER A 13 -19.34 10.40 -4.65
C SER A 13 -19.27 11.55 -5.67
N GLY A 14 -20.34 12.34 -5.80
CA GLY A 14 -20.33 13.49 -6.69
C GLY A 14 -19.27 14.53 -6.34
N MET A 15 -19.06 14.80 -5.05
CA MET A 15 -18.01 15.71 -4.58
C MET A 15 -16.62 15.16 -4.91
N ALA A 16 -16.37 13.88 -4.65
CA ALA A 16 -15.09 13.25 -4.87
C ALA A 16 -14.75 13.06 -6.37
N ASP A 17 -15.75 12.76 -7.19
CA ASP A 17 -15.58 12.67 -8.64
C ASP A 17 -15.27 14.05 -9.26
N ALA A 18 -15.91 15.11 -8.77
CA ALA A 18 -15.58 16.48 -9.17
C ALA A 18 -14.13 16.84 -8.83
N GLU A 19 -13.64 16.44 -7.65
CA GLU A 19 -12.25 16.63 -7.26
C GLU A 19 -11.28 15.76 -8.10
N ARG A 20 -11.65 14.52 -8.41
CA ARG A 20 -10.89 13.64 -9.30
C ARG A 20 -10.64 14.30 -10.66
N PHE A 21 -11.64 14.96 -11.25
CA PHE A 21 -11.48 15.65 -12.53
C PHE A 21 -10.63 16.93 -12.48
N ARG A 22 -10.34 17.47 -11.30
CA ARG A 22 -9.34 18.55 -11.16
C ARG A 22 -7.92 18.01 -11.29
N HIS A 23 -7.67 16.77 -10.84
CA HIS A 23 -6.37 16.11 -10.93
C HIS A 23 -6.15 15.45 -12.30
N VAL A 24 -7.15 14.76 -12.80
CA VAL A 24 -7.13 14.05 -14.09
C VAL A 24 -8.36 14.49 -14.91
N PRO A 25 -8.24 15.59 -15.67
CA PRO A 25 -9.37 16.18 -16.41
C PRO A 25 -9.97 15.26 -17.46
N GLU A 26 -9.17 14.35 -18.02
CA GLU A 26 -9.64 13.40 -19.02
C GLU A 26 -10.37 12.22 -18.37
N ARG A 27 -11.30 11.63 -19.13
CA ARG A 27 -11.94 10.37 -18.75
C ARG A 27 -11.02 9.18 -19.00
N ARG A 28 -9.86 9.20 -18.39
CA ARG A 28 -8.88 8.12 -18.47
C ARG A 28 -8.55 7.59 -17.08
N VAL A 29 -8.17 6.31 -17.02
CA VAL A 29 -7.78 5.61 -15.80
C VAL A 29 -6.49 4.87 -16.06
N SER A 30 -5.51 5.08 -15.19
CA SER A 30 -4.22 4.42 -15.31
C SER A 30 -4.22 3.02 -14.71
N TYR A 31 -3.30 2.19 -15.20
CA TYR A 31 -2.95 0.90 -14.62
C TYR A 31 -1.47 0.61 -14.88
N GLN A 32 -0.93 -0.37 -14.18
CA GLN A 32 0.48 -0.75 -14.26
C GLN A 32 0.63 -2.26 -14.43
N ILE A 33 1.73 -2.67 -15.07
CA ILE A 33 2.18 -4.05 -15.12
C ILE A 33 3.46 -4.13 -14.31
N ASP A 34 3.38 -4.70 -13.12
CA ASP A 34 4.53 -4.97 -12.26
C ASP A 34 4.44 -6.35 -11.64
N ARG A 35 5.53 -6.75 -11.01
CA ARG A 35 5.58 -7.97 -10.22
C ARG A 35 5.95 -7.68 -8.78
N ASN A 36 5.12 -8.15 -7.87
CA ASN A 36 5.47 -8.17 -6.45
C ASN A 36 6.43 -9.33 -6.19
N VAL A 37 7.57 -9.04 -5.55
CA VAL A 37 8.55 -10.05 -5.15
C VAL A 37 8.88 -9.88 -3.67
N ASN A 38 8.63 -10.91 -2.90
CA ASN A 38 8.96 -10.94 -1.49
C ASN A 38 10.31 -11.65 -1.30
N TYR A 39 11.36 -10.89 -1.04
CA TYR A 39 12.74 -11.41 -0.95
C TYR A 39 12.96 -12.34 0.25
N THR A 40 12.17 -12.22 1.32
CA THR A 40 12.14 -13.13 2.47
C THR A 40 10.83 -13.01 3.23
N ASN A 41 10.40 -14.10 3.86
CA ASN A 41 9.28 -14.07 4.82
C ASN A 41 9.77 -13.99 6.29
N VAL A 42 11.08 -14.07 6.54
CA VAL A 42 11.63 -13.94 7.90
C VAL A 42 11.45 -12.52 8.41
N CYS A 43 10.66 -12.35 9.47
CA CYS A 43 10.25 -11.03 9.92
C CYS A 43 10.20 -10.89 11.45
N LEU A 44 10.83 -9.84 11.97
CA LEU A 44 10.80 -9.49 13.39
C LEU A 44 9.53 -8.70 13.78
N SER A 45 8.74 -8.21 12.83
CA SER A 45 7.65 -7.28 13.17
C SER A 45 6.44 -7.93 13.81
N ALA A 46 6.24 -9.25 13.63
CA ALA A 46 5.17 -10.03 14.27
C ALA A 46 3.79 -9.34 14.22
N CYS A 47 3.42 -8.84 13.03
CA CYS A 47 2.12 -8.18 12.83
C CYS A 47 0.98 -9.18 13.00
N LYS A 48 -0.01 -8.86 13.83
CA LYS A 48 -1.13 -9.75 14.17
C LYS A 48 -2.07 -10.08 13.01
N PHE A 49 -1.97 -9.35 11.92
CA PHE A 49 -2.76 -9.55 10.70
C PHE A 49 -1.97 -10.22 9.55
N CYS A 50 -0.67 -10.45 9.70
CA CYS A 50 0.16 -10.95 8.61
C CYS A 50 0.34 -12.47 8.72
N ASN A 51 -0.25 -13.22 7.80
CA ASN A 51 -0.06 -14.67 7.72
C ASN A 51 1.17 -15.06 6.88
N PHE A 52 1.78 -14.10 6.19
CA PHE A 52 2.94 -14.32 5.36
C PHE A 52 4.24 -14.42 6.18
N HIS A 53 4.34 -13.70 7.30
CA HIS A 53 5.57 -13.64 8.07
C HIS A 53 5.94 -14.98 8.72
N CYS A 54 7.23 -15.26 8.75
CA CYS A 54 7.85 -16.34 9.50
C CYS A 54 8.76 -15.75 10.58
N ARG A 55 8.67 -16.28 11.80
CA ARG A 55 9.57 -15.84 12.86
C ARG A 55 10.96 -16.46 12.67
N PRO A 56 12.03 -15.77 13.11
CA PRO A 56 13.40 -16.28 12.96
C PRO A 56 13.67 -17.64 13.64
N ASP A 57 12.83 -18.02 14.60
CA ASP A 57 12.91 -19.30 15.32
C ASP A 57 12.14 -20.45 14.64
N GLN A 58 11.63 -20.24 13.42
CA GLN A 58 10.85 -21.21 12.61
C GLN A 58 11.58 -21.51 11.28
N PRO A 59 12.76 -22.10 11.29
CA PRO A 59 13.57 -22.26 10.08
C PRO A 59 12.92 -23.16 9.01
N GLU A 60 12.01 -24.05 9.40
CA GLU A 60 11.27 -24.93 8.48
C GLU A 60 10.28 -24.20 7.57
N LYS A 61 9.89 -22.98 7.92
CA LYS A 61 8.98 -22.13 7.13
C LYS A 61 9.69 -20.94 6.49
N ALA A 62 10.92 -20.69 6.94
CA ALA A 62 11.70 -19.56 6.50
C ALA A 62 12.22 -19.75 5.08
N TYR A 63 12.16 -18.68 4.29
CA TYR A 63 12.88 -18.61 3.02
C TYR A 63 13.53 -17.23 2.83
N THR A 64 14.54 -17.21 2.02
CA THR A 64 15.12 -16.02 1.41
C THR A 64 15.46 -16.39 -0.02
N LEU A 65 15.08 -15.54 -0.97
CA LEU A 65 15.37 -15.76 -2.37
C LEU A 65 16.87 -15.59 -2.63
N ASP A 66 17.44 -16.53 -3.37
CA ASP A 66 18.75 -16.35 -3.99
C ASP A 66 18.62 -15.45 -5.22
N PHE A 67 19.74 -14.89 -5.67
CA PHE A 67 19.70 -13.96 -6.81
C PHE A 67 19.13 -14.60 -8.08
N GLU A 68 19.40 -15.85 -8.30
CA GLU A 68 18.96 -16.64 -9.45
C GLU A 68 17.42 -16.77 -9.51
N ASP A 69 16.74 -16.69 -8.36
CA ASP A 69 15.27 -16.74 -8.28
C ASP A 69 14.58 -15.49 -8.87
N TYR A 70 15.29 -14.36 -8.91
CA TYR A 70 14.74 -13.12 -9.48
C TYR A 70 14.72 -13.13 -11.02
N LEU A 71 15.68 -13.79 -11.66
CA LEU A 71 15.85 -13.73 -13.11
C LEU A 71 14.63 -14.23 -13.88
N PRO A 72 14.04 -15.41 -13.59
CA PRO A 72 12.82 -15.86 -14.25
C PRO A 72 11.63 -14.96 -13.95
N LYS A 73 11.54 -14.41 -12.75
CA LYS A 73 10.47 -13.48 -12.35
C LYS A 73 10.53 -12.17 -13.16
N ILE A 74 11.73 -11.63 -13.37
CA ILE A 74 11.95 -10.44 -14.19
C ILE A 74 11.62 -10.75 -15.66
N ALA A 75 12.06 -11.89 -16.20
CA ALA A 75 11.80 -12.29 -17.56
C ALA A 75 10.30 -12.44 -17.86
N GLU A 76 9.55 -13.09 -16.95
CA GLU A 76 8.10 -13.24 -17.07
C GLU A 76 7.39 -11.88 -17.01
N MET A 77 7.74 -11.01 -16.06
CA MET A 77 7.18 -9.67 -15.94
C MET A 77 7.41 -8.85 -17.22
N LYS A 78 8.62 -8.90 -17.78
CA LYS A 78 8.95 -8.21 -19.05
C LYS A 78 8.20 -8.77 -20.23
N ALA A 79 8.01 -10.10 -20.31
CA ALA A 79 7.23 -10.74 -21.36
C ALA A 79 5.76 -10.29 -21.37
N LEU A 80 5.23 -9.88 -20.21
CA LEU A 80 3.90 -9.29 -20.06
C LEU A 80 3.89 -7.76 -20.28
N GLY A 81 5.01 -7.15 -20.63
CA GLY A 81 5.12 -5.71 -20.86
C GLY A 81 5.40 -4.88 -19.60
N GLY A 82 5.73 -5.50 -18.50
CA GLY A 82 6.10 -4.80 -17.25
C GLY A 82 7.55 -4.29 -17.27
N ASP A 83 7.87 -3.41 -16.34
CA ASP A 83 9.21 -2.84 -16.18
C ASP A 83 9.64 -2.67 -14.73
N GLN A 84 8.77 -3.04 -13.78
CA GLN A 84 8.97 -2.77 -12.35
C GLN A 84 8.85 -4.03 -11.50
N LEU A 85 9.72 -4.14 -10.49
CA LEU A 85 9.47 -4.98 -9.32
C LEU A 85 8.96 -4.13 -8.16
N LEU A 86 7.84 -4.54 -7.56
CA LEU A 86 7.47 -4.15 -6.20
C LEU A 86 8.19 -5.13 -5.25
N LEU A 87 9.32 -4.69 -4.69
CA LEU A 87 10.24 -5.55 -3.94
C LEU A 87 10.15 -5.27 -2.44
N GLN A 88 9.44 -6.11 -1.72
CA GLN A 88 9.21 -6.01 -0.28
C GLN A 88 9.45 -7.35 0.41
N GLY A 89 9.68 -7.34 1.72
CA GLY A 89 9.87 -8.59 2.46
C GLY A 89 9.81 -8.42 3.97
N GLY A 90 10.16 -9.48 4.67
CA GLY A 90 10.24 -9.47 6.12
C GLY A 90 11.42 -8.65 6.65
N LEU A 91 11.28 -8.12 7.88
CA LEU A 91 12.37 -7.44 8.60
C LEU A 91 13.37 -8.50 9.12
N HIS A 92 14.26 -8.92 8.23
CA HIS A 92 15.21 -9.99 8.54
C HIS A 92 16.28 -9.50 9.54
N PRO A 93 16.56 -10.25 10.65
CA PRO A 93 17.40 -9.77 11.74
C PRO A 93 18.86 -9.46 11.35
N LYS A 94 19.35 -10.06 10.28
CA LYS A 94 20.76 -9.96 9.85
C LYS A 94 20.99 -9.08 8.62
N TYR A 95 19.92 -8.64 7.91
CA TYR A 95 20.10 -7.90 6.66
C TYR A 95 20.20 -6.39 6.94
N GLY A 96 21.44 -5.91 6.87
CA GLY A 96 21.79 -4.50 6.90
C GLY A 96 21.90 -3.91 5.49
N ILE A 97 22.34 -2.67 5.43
CA ILE A 97 22.40 -1.89 4.19
C ILE A 97 23.21 -2.56 3.08
N ASP A 98 24.34 -3.22 3.41
CA ASP A 98 25.23 -3.81 2.41
C ASP A 98 24.57 -4.98 1.66
N TRP A 99 23.67 -5.72 2.32
CA TRP A 99 22.88 -6.78 1.69
C TRP A 99 21.94 -6.22 0.62
N TYR A 100 21.21 -5.15 0.96
CA TYR A 100 20.26 -4.52 0.01
C TYR A 100 20.98 -3.81 -1.13
N GLU A 101 22.09 -3.12 -0.86
CA GLU A 101 22.90 -2.52 -1.91
C GLU A 101 23.42 -3.56 -2.90
N THR A 102 23.90 -4.70 -2.39
CA THR A 102 24.38 -5.79 -3.24
C THR A 102 23.26 -6.34 -4.10
N LEU A 103 22.08 -6.59 -3.53
CA LEU A 103 20.92 -7.06 -4.26
C LEU A 103 20.51 -6.07 -5.37
N PHE A 104 20.38 -4.79 -5.04
CA PHE A 104 19.90 -3.77 -6.00
C PHE A 104 20.91 -3.58 -7.14
N ARG A 105 22.21 -3.52 -6.85
CA ARG A 105 23.24 -3.44 -7.90
C ARG A 105 23.18 -4.64 -8.83
N ARG A 106 23.12 -5.86 -8.30
CA ARG A 106 23.02 -7.08 -9.11
C ARG A 106 21.75 -7.09 -9.99
N LEU A 107 20.62 -6.65 -9.45
CA LEU A 107 19.37 -6.54 -10.24
C LEU A 107 19.51 -5.52 -11.38
N LYS A 108 20.12 -4.35 -11.12
CA LYS A 108 20.38 -3.32 -12.14
C LYS A 108 21.46 -3.74 -13.15
N GLU A 109 22.45 -4.52 -12.76
CA GLU A 109 23.44 -5.10 -13.65
C GLU A 109 22.81 -6.14 -14.60
N ALA A 110 21.95 -7.00 -14.07
CA ALA A 110 21.24 -8.01 -14.87
C ALA A 110 20.20 -7.40 -15.81
N GLU A 111 19.50 -6.32 -15.38
CA GLU A 111 18.49 -5.64 -16.16
C GLU A 111 18.54 -4.13 -15.87
N PRO A 112 19.33 -3.36 -16.65
CA PRO A 112 19.52 -1.92 -16.39
C PRO A 112 18.23 -1.08 -16.50
N SER A 113 17.25 -1.52 -17.29
CA SER A 113 15.97 -0.83 -17.46
C SER A 113 14.97 -1.11 -16.34
N LEU A 114 15.23 -2.12 -15.51
CA LEU A 114 14.35 -2.53 -14.40
C LEU A 114 14.15 -1.39 -13.40
N LYS A 115 12.90 -1.12 -13.07
CA LYS A 115 12.52 -0.18 -12.01
C LYS A 115 12.36 -0.92 -10.69
N LEU A 116 13.00 -0.38 -9.64
CA LEU A 116 12.89 -0.90 -8.28
C LEU A 116 12.00 0.04 -7.45
N ASN A 117 10.72 -0.33 -7.31
CA ASN A 117 9.82 0.21 -6.31
C ASN A 117 9.94 -0.69 -5.09
N ALA A 118 10.79 -0.34 -4.14
CA ALA A 118 11.26 -1.33 -3.18
C ALA A 118 11.24 -0.82 -1.75
N LEU A 119 11.13 -1.78 -0.83
CA LEU A 119 11.10 -1.57 0.60
C LEU A 119 9.86 -0.74 1.02
N GLY A 120 9.90 -0.23 2.20
CA GLY A 120 8.92 0.70 2.77
C GLY A 120 9.48 1.30 4.04
N PRO A 121 8.82 2.24 4.68
CA PRO A 121 9.33 2.85 5.91
C PRO A 121 9.71 1.85 7.01
N PRO A 122 9.01 0.72 7.23
CA PRO A 122 9.46 -0.28 8.19
C PRO A 122 10.81 -0.90 7.86
N GLU A 123 11.05 -1.23 6.59
CA GLU A 123 12.32 -1.78 6.14
C GLU A 123 13.43 -0.73 6.24
N ILE A 124 13.20 0.51 5.82
CA ILE A 124 14.18 1.60 5.94
C ILE A 124 14.55 1.84 7.40
N ALA A 125 13.57 1.90 8.31
CA ALA A 125 13.82 2.07 9.74
C ALA A 125 14.59 0.87 10.34
N HIS A 126 14.28 -0.34 9.88
CA HIS A 126 14.99 -1.54 10.30
C HIS A 126 16.46 -1.55 9.81
N ILE A 127 16.69 -1.26 8.53
CA ILE A 127 18.03 -1.16 7.94
C ILE A 127 18.84 -0.09 8.66
N ALA A 128 18.27 1.08 8.91
CA ALA A 128 18.92 2.15 9.65
C ALA A 128 19.39 1.70 11.04
N ARG A 129 18.53 0.98 11.77
CA ARG A 129 18.84 0.44 13.09
C ARG A 129 19.94 -0.60 13.04
N VAL A 130 19.87 -1.59 12.13
CA VAL A 130 20.84 -2.69 12.01
C VAL A 130 22.20 -2.16 11.57
N SER A 131 22.21 -1.19 10.65
CA SER A 131 23.42 -0.61 10.06
C SER A 131 23.97 0.58 10.85
N LYS A 132 23.25 1.05 11.88
CA LYS A 132 23.59 2.25 12.67
C LYS A 132 23.74 3.51 11.81
N LEU A 133 22.82 3.69 10.86
CA LEU A 133 22.77 4.82 9.92
C LEU A 133 21.53 5.68 10.17
N SER A 134 21.55 6.93 9.71
CA SER A 134 20.33 7.74 9.61
C SER A 134 19.41 7.26 8.48
N TYR A 135 18.12 7.59 8.52
CA TYR A 135 17.19 7.31 7.42
C TYR A 135 17.67 7.92 6.11
N ARG A 136 18.21 9.14 6.17
CA ARG A 136 18.78 9.83 5.01
C ARG A 136 19.94 9.05 4.39
N ASP A 137 20.89 8.60 5.21
CA ASP A 137 22.06 7.86 4.70
C ASP A 137 21.64 6.53 4.07
N VAL A 138 20.68 5.82 4.67
CA VAL A 138 20.10 4.59 4.09
C VAL A 138 19.50 4.88 2.73
N LEU A 139 18.64 5.89 2.61
CA LEU A 139 17.98 6.24 1.35
C LEU A 139 18.97 6.69 0.28
N VAL A 140 19.98 7.50 0.64
CA VAL A 140 21.04 7.95 -0.30
C VAL A 140 21.81 6.75 -0.85
N ARG A 141 22.24 5.84 0.03
CA ARG A 141 22.98 4.63 -0.35
C ARG A 141 22.14 3.70 -1.24
N LEU A 142 20.90 3.44 -0.87
CA LEU A 142 20.00 2.58 -1.67
C LEU A 142 19.69 3.19 -3.04
N ARG A 143 19.50 4.51 -3.14
CA ARG A 143 19.35 5.18 -4.44
C ARG A 143 20.58 5.02 -5.32
N ALA A 144 21.77 5.19 -4.75
CA ALA A 144 23.02 4.95 -5.46
C ALA A 144 23.18 3.49 -5.92
N ALA A 145 22.55 2.54 -5.21
CA ALA A 145 22.51 1.13 -5.59
C ALA A 145 21.40 0.77 -6.58
N GLY A 146 20.46 1.68 -6.87
CA GLY A 146 19.41 1.45 -7.87
C GLY A 146 17.97 1.54 -7.39
N LEU A 147 17.71 1.94 -6.14
CA LEU A 147 16.34 2.19 -5.68
C LEU A 147 15.74 3.37 -6.44
N ASP A 148 14.62 3.16 -7.14
CA ASP A 148 13.96 4.22 -7.92
C ASP A 148 12.87 4.94 -7.12
N THR A 149 11.95 4.20 -6.46
CA THR A 149 10.82 4.75 -5.70
C THR A 149 10.60 3.99 -4.39
N LEU A 150 9.91 4.61 -3.44
CA LEU A 150 9.62 4.03 -2.13
C LEU A 150 8.10 3.89 -1.93
N PRO A 151 7.56 2.65 -1.83
CA PRO A 151 6.15 2.43 -1.56
C PRO A 151 5.79 2.78 -0.11
N GLY A 152 4.52 3.18 0.11
CA GLY A 152 3.98 3.57 1.42
C GLY A 152 3.66 2.42 2.37
N ALA A 153 4.28 1.26 2.19
CA ALA A 153 3.99 0.05 2.96
C ALA A 153 4.12 0.25 4.47
N GLY A 154 3.40 -0.55 5.21
CA GLY A 154 3.47 -0.63 6.66
C GLY A 154 2.94 0.59 7.40
N ALA A 155 2.13 1.44 6.73
CA ALA A 155 1.43 2.53 7.37
C ALA A 155 0.27 2.05 8.25
N GLU A 156 -0.49 1.07 7.79
CA GLU A 156 -1.79 0.65 8.34
C GLU A 156 -2.63 1.88 8.72
N ILE A 157 -2.67 2.24 10.01
CA ILE A 157 -3.16 3.52 10.52
C ILE A 157 -2.01 4.21 11.29
N LEU A 158 -1.70 5.46 10.94
CA LEU A 158 -0.62 6.25 11.54
C LEU A 158 -1.04 6.87 12.89
N VAL A 159 -1.50 6.00 13.78
CA VAL A 159 -1.83 6.30 15.18
C VAL A 159 -1.20 5.25 16.07
N ASP A 160 -0.39 5.66 17.03
CA ASP A 160 0.44 4.75 17.83
C ASP A 160 -0.37 3.77 18.69
N ARG A 161 -1.59 4.10 19.12
CA ARG A 161 -2.48 3.14 19.78
C ARG A 161 -2.70 1.91 18.91
N VAL A 162 -3.04 2.12 17.65
CA VAL A 162 -3.28 1.07 16.65
C VAL A 162 -1.98 0.31 16.36
N ARG A 163 -0.91 1.03 16.06
CA ARG A 163 0.39 0.47 15.66
C ARG A 163 0.99 -0.42 16.75
N LYS A 164 1.01 0.04 17.99
CA LYS A 164 1.55 -0.71 19.16
C LYS A 164 0.83 -2.04 19.39
N PHE A 165 -0.45 -2.11 19.07
CA PHE A 165 -1.20 -3.37 19.21
C PHE A 165 -1.02 -4.27 17.97
N LEU A 166 -1.24 -3.74 16.76
CA LEU A 166 -1.21 -4.55 15.53
C LEU A 166 0.19 -5.02 15.14
N SER A 167 1.19 -4.16 15.31
CA SER A 167 2.54 -4.35 14.76
C SER A 167 3.61 -3.74 15.69
N PRO A 168 3.78 -4.29 16.91
CA PRO A 168 4.54 -3.64 17.98
C PRO A 168 6.01 -3.39 17.68
N ALA A 169 6.60 -4.14 16.73
CA ALA A 169 8.00 -3.97 16.35
C ALA A 169 8.18 -3.11 15.07
N LYS A 170 7.10 -2.60 14.49
CA LYS A 170 7.17 -1.60 13.41
C LYS A 170 7.47 -0.19 13.97
N PRO A 171 8.00 0.71 13.14
CA PRO A 171 8.21 2.10 13.54
C PRO A 171 6.92 2.77 14.03
N THR A 172 7.04 3.75 14.93
CA THR A 172 5.93 4.62 15.35
C THR A 172 5.35 5.38 14.16
N ALA A 173 4.19 6.00 14.33
CA ALA A 173 3.61 6.86 13.31
C ALA A 173 4.59 7.97 12.89
N GLN A 174 5.21 8.64 13.85
CA GLN A 174 6.19 9.69 13.57
C GLN A 174 7.42 9.16 12.82
N GLN A 175 7.99 8.02 13.22
CA GLN A 175 9.12 7.43 12.52
C GLN A 175 8.80 7.04 11.07
N TRP A 176 7.57 6.57 10.80
CA TRP A 176 7.11 6.30 9.45
C TRP A 176 7.07 7.59 8.61
N LEU A 177 6.51 8.67 9.18
CA LEU A 177 6.47 9.99 8.54
C LEU A 177 7.87 10.59 8.35
N ASP A 178 8.78 10.38 9.30
CA ASP A 178 10.17 10.85 9.19
C ASP A 178 10.91 10.20 8.03
N VAL A 179 10.74 8.88 7.82
CA VAL A 179 11.32 8.17 6.66
C VAL A 179 10.78 8.76 5.36
N MET A 180 9.45 8.94 5.25
CA MET A 180 8.85 9.51 4.04
C MET A 180 9.27 10.96 3.83
N GLY A 181 9.37 11.75 4.89
CA GLY A 181 9.88 13.12 4.82
C GLY A 181 11.31 13.20 4.31
N GLU A 182 12.20 12.28 4.73
CA GLU A 182 13.54 12.20 4.14
C GLU A 182 13.51 11.81 2.65
N ALA A 183 12.68 10.86 2.27
CA ALA A 183 12.50 10.49 0.86
C ALA A 183 12.02 11.70 0.02
N HIS A 184 11.06 12.47 0.52
CA HIS A 184 10.59 13.70 -0.15
C HIS A 184 11.69 14.75 -0.26
N ARG A 185 12.48 14.98 0.80
CA ARG A 185 13.64 15.90 0.77
C ARG A 185 14.73 15.47 -0.22
N LEU A 186 14.82 14.17 -0.49
CA LEU A 186 15.71 13.62 -1.52
C LEU A 186 15.10 13.66 -2.93
N GLY A 187 13.88 14.16 -3.12
CA GLY A 187 13.20 14.21 -4.40
C GLY A 187 12.72 12.84 -4.90
N MET A 188 12.50 11.88 -4.02
CA MET A 188 11.99 10.55 -4.40
C MET A 188 10.47 10.59 -4.62
N SER A 189 10.01 9.86 -5.63
CA SER A 189 8.59 9.49 -5.74
C SER A 189 8.24 8.43 -4.70
N THR A 190 7.13 8.64 -4.01
CA THR A 190 6.63 7.74 -2.98
C THR A 190 5.12 7.51 -3.15
N THR A 191 4.57 6.54 -2.43
CA THR A 191 3.12 6.40 -2.29
C THR A 191 2.71 6.46 -0.82
N ALA A 192 1.45 6.71 -0.54
CA ALA A 192 0.86 6.62 0.79
C ALA A 192 -0.18 5.50 0.82
N THR A 193 -0.29 4.79 1.94
CA THR A 193 -1.22 3.67 2.07
C THR A 193 -2.02 3.74 3.36
N MET A 194 -3.21 3.14 3.37
CA MET A 194 -4.01 2.92 4.57
C MET A 194 -4.63 1.53 4.54
N VAL A 195 -4.49 0.79 5.63
CA VAL A 195 -5.25 -0.44 5.86
C VAL A 195 -6.24 -0.17 6.99
N TYR A 196 -7.52 -0.35 6.73
CA TYR A 196 -8.60 -0.04 7.66
C TYR A 196 -9.54 -1.22 7.88
N GLY A 197 -10.53 -1.09 8.76
CA GLY A 197 -11.50 -2.15 9.08
C GLY A 197 -10.96 -3.17 10.08
N HIS A 198 -10.06 -2.74 10.96
CA HIS A 198 -9.54 -3.56 12.06
C HIS A 198 -9.92 -2.98 13.43
N ILE A 199 -9.01 -2.38 14.19
CA ILE A 199 -9.25 -1.91 15.57
C ILE A 199 -9.32 -0.39 15.69
N GLU A 200 -9.18 0.32 14.60
CA GLU A 200 -9.17 1.78 14.54
C GLU A 200 -10.57 2.37 14.73
N THR A 201 -10.60 3.64 15.13
CA THR A 201 -11.79 4.49 15.10
C THR A 201 -11.86 5.28 13.80
N LEU A 202 -13.04 5.84 13.49
CA LEU A 202 -13.18 6.76 12.34
C LEU A 202 -12.33 8.03 12.49
N GLU A 203 -12.17 8.52 13.71
CA GLU A 203 -11.30 9.65 14.00
C GLU A 203 -9.84 9.32 13.69
N GLU A 204 -9.39 8.11 14.03
CA GLU A 204 -8.03 7.66 13.73
C GLU A 204 -7.78 7.50 12.23
N ARG A 205 -8.79 7.11 11.43
CA ARG A 205 -8.70 7.14 9.95
C ARG A 205 -8.52 8.57 9.43
N ILE A 206 -9.29 9.52 9.94
CA ILE A 206 -9.15 10.94 9.54
C ILE A 206 -7.79 11.48 9.96
N ASN A 207 -7.33 11.21 11.18
CA ASN A 207 -6.02 11.65 11.66
C ASN A 207 -4.89 11.07 10.80
N HIS A 208 -5.01 9.83 10.33
CA HIS A 208 -4.09 9.24 9.36
C HIS A 208 -4.04 10.06 8.05
N LEU A 209 -5.19 10.35 7.44
CA LEU A 209 -5.25 11.13 6.21
C LEU A 209 -4.68 12.54 6.40
N LEU A 210 -5.01 13.20 7.52
CA LEU A 210 -4.49 14.53 7.84
C LEU A 210 -2.97 14.53 8.05
N ALA A 211 -2.40 13.47 8.67
CA ALA A 211 -0.96 13.34 8.82
C ALA A 211 -0.25 13.20 7.45
N LEU A 212 -0.80 12.40 6.54
CA LEU A 212 -0.29 12.27 5.18
C LEU A 212 -0.38 13.59 4.41
N ARG A 213 -1.53 14.28 4.49
CA ARG A 213 -1.73 15.58 3.89
C ARG A 213 -0.69 16.59 4.36
N ALA A 214 -0.50 16.70 5.68
CA ALA A 214 0.45 17.62 6.27
C ALA A 214 1.89 17.34 5.83
N LEU A 215 2.28 16.07 5.74
CA LEU A 215 3.60 15.70 5.22
C LEU A 215 3.75 16.06 3.75
N GLN A 216 2.72 15.86 2.93
CA GLN A 216 2.71 16.23 1.52
C GLN A 216 2.84 17.75 1.34
N ASP A 217 2.16 18.55 2.17
CA ASP A 217 2.27 20.02 2.15
C ASP A 217 3.67 20.50 2.53
N CYS A 218 4.38 19.76 3.41
CA CYS A 218 5.74 20.10 3.85
C CYS A 218 6.85 19.65 2.89
N ARG A 219 6.53 18.99 1.76
CA ARG A 219 7.56 18.55 0.81
C ARG A 219 8.26 19.74 0.17
N PRO A 220 9.55 19.64 -0.18
CA PRO A 220 10.24 20.69 -0.92
C PRO A 220 9.53 21.00 -2.25
N ALA A 221 9.47 22.27 -2.61
CA ALA A 221 8.87 22.69 -3.87
C ALA A 221 9.51 21.97 -5.07
N GLY A 222 8.69 21.54 -6.01
CA GLY A 222 9.13 20.80 -7.21
C GLY A 222 9.48 19.31 -6.96
N THR A 223 9.36 18.80 -5.73
CA THR A 223 9.53 17.37 -5.48
C THR A 223 8.20 16.63 -5.60
N PRO A 224 8.22 15.35 -6.04
CA PRO A 224 6.98 14.59 -6.25
C PRO A 224 6.22 14.28 -4.95
N GLY A 225 6.92 13.93 -3.88
CA GLY A 225 6.30 13.46 -2.65
C GLY A 225 5.45 12.21 -2.86
N PHE A 226 4.27 12.17 -2.25
CA PHE A 226 3.28 11.12 -2.50
C PHE A 226 2.63 11.32 -3.87
N ARG A 227 2.90 10.41 -4.80
CA ARG A 227 2.24 10.37 -6.12
C ARG A 227 0.83 9.82 -6.04
N ALA A 228 0.63 8.83 -5.20
CA ALA A 228 -0.65 8.18 -5.05
C ALA A 228 -0.95 7.83 -3.59
N PHE A 229 -2.24 7.73 -3.30
CA PHE A 229 -2.76 7.12 -2.09
C PHE A 229 -3.53 5.84 -2.42
N ILE A 230 -3.30 4.80 -1.63
CA ILE A 230 -3.92 3.49 -1.81
C ILE A 230 -4.52 3.06 -0.45
N CYS A 231 -5.82 2.76 -0.41
CA CYS A 231 -6.44 2.19 0.77
C CYS A 231 -7.15 0.88 0.46
N TRP A 232 -7.18 0.00 1.46
CA TRP A 232 -7.92 -1.26 1.37
C TRP A 232 -8.37 -1.77 2.74
N PRO A 233 -9.49 -2.55 2.76
CA PRO A 233 -9.95 -3.18 3.99
C PRO A 233 -9.02 -4.32 4.42
N MET A 234 -8.81 -4.43 5.72
CA MET A 234 -8.04 -5.52 6.33
C MET A 234 -8.64 -6.87 5.96
N GLN A 235 -7.77 -7.78 5.52
CA GLN A 235 -8.12 -9.19 5.35
C GLN A 235 -7.79 -9.94 6.66
N LEU A 236 -8.75 -10.66 7.21
CA LEU A 236 -8.64 -11.21 8.58
C LEU A 236 -8.56 -12.74 8.64
N THR A 237 -8.87 -13.42 7.53
CA THR A 237 -8.95 -14.89 7.51
C THR A 237 -7.65 -15.54 7.99
N GLY A 238 -7.75 -16.36 9.03
CA GLY A 238 -6.61 -17.10 9.58
C GLY A 238 -5.57 -16.26 10.34
N THR A 239 -5.81 -14.96 10.54
CA THR A 239 -4.85 -14.09 11.24
C THR A 239 -4.85 -14.29 12.76
N GLU A 240 -3.75 -13.92 13.43
CA GLU A 240 -3.70 -13.89 14.90
C GLU A 240 -4.74 -12.93 15.46
N LEU A 241 -4.96 -11.78 14.81
CA LEU A 241 -5.94 -10.77 15.22
C LEU A 241 -7.35 -11.36 15.29
N LEU A 242 -7.79 -12.10 14.27
CA LEU A 242 -9.10 -12.75 14.26
C LEU A 242 -9.19 -13.81 15.37
N ARG A 243 -8.16 -14.65 15.51
CA ARG A 243 -8.12 -15.66 16.59
C ARG A 243 -8.20 -15.07 17.99
N LEU A 244 -7.59 -13.90 18.22
CA LEU A 244 -7.70 -13.18 19.50
C LEU A 244 -9.11 -12.66 19.74
N ALA A 245 -9.75 -12.13 18.69
CA ALA A 245 -11.13 -11.65 18.77
C ALA A 245 -12.13 -12.79 19.07
N ASP A 246 -12.06 -13.88 18.30
CA ASP A 246 -12.94 -15.06 18.45
C ASP A 246 -12.79 -15.72 19.82
N ALA A 247 -11.60 -15.68 20.40
CA ALA A 247 -11.33 -16.21 21.72
C ALA A 247 -11.68 -15.24 22.88
N GLY A 248 -12.19 -14.03 22.58
CA GLY A 248 -12.47 -12.99 23.59
C GLY A 248 -11.20 -12.48 24.30
N ARG A 249 -10.04 -12.54 23.65
CA ARG A 249 -8.72 -12.21 24.20
C ARG A 249 -8.17 -10.87 23.74
N LEU A 250 -9.00 -10.03 23.12
CA LEU A 250 -8.62 -8.67 22.84
C LEU A 250 -8.46 -7.87 24.14
N PRO A 251 -7.46 -6.99 24.24
CA PRO A 251 -7.31 -6.11 25.41
C PRO A 251 -8.54 -5.23 25.65
N ALA A 252 -8.76 -4.82 26.87
CA ALA A 252 -9.84 -3.90 27.22
C ALA A 252 -9.78 -2.62 26.36
N GLY A 253 -10.93 -2.22 25.83
CA GLY A 253 -11.04 -1.04 24.95
C GLY A 253 -10.61 -1.28 23.49
N ILE A 254 -10.26 -2.50 23.13
CA ILE A 254 -10.02 -2.90 21.73
C ILE A 254 -11.14 -3.82 21.27
N THR A 255 -11.78 -3.46 20.17
CA THR A 255 -12.82 -4.26 19.48
C THR A 255 -12.39 -4.56 18.04
N LEU A 256 -12.95 -5.62 17.47
CA LEU A 256 -12.79 -5.97 16.06
C LEU A 256 -14.18 -6.24 15.45
N PRO A 257 -14.66 -5.46 14.49
CA PRO A 257 -14.05 -4.21 14.03
C PRO A 257 -14.01 -3.15 15.14
N GLY A 258 -13.16 -2.14 14.98
CA GLY A 258 -13.03 -1.04 15.92
C GLY A 258 -14.27 -0.14 15.94
N GLU A 259 -14.38 0.78 15.00
CA GLU A 259 -15.55 1.63 14.78
C GLU A 259 -15.93 1.62 13.30
N PRO A 260 -16.93 0.82 12.87
CA PRO A 260 -17.40 0.88 11.49
C PRO A 260 -18.15 2.18 11.19
N ALA A 261 -18.06 2.63 9.95
CA ALA A 261 -18.52 3.96 9.52
C ALA A 261 -20.03 4.21 9.68
N TRP A 262 -20.85 3.20 9.86
CA TRP A 262 -22.34 3.25 9.83
C TRP A 262 -23.05 2.51 10.96
N GLN A 263 -22.38 2.14 12.03
CA GLN A 263 -23.05 1.58 13.22
C GLN A 263 -24.03 2.55 13.91
N ALA A 264 -24.15 3.79 13.42
CA ALA A 264 -25.14 4.72 13.96
C ALA A 264 -26.59 4.33 13.62
N ASP A 265 -26.80 3.45 12.62
CA ASP A 265 -28.13 2.94 12.26
C ASP A 265 -28.14 1.40 12.33
N PRO A 266 -28.78 0.80 13.35
CA PRO A 266 -28.93 -0.64 13.48
C PRO A 266 -29.67 -1.31 12.32
N SER A 267 -30.39 -0.53 11.49
CA SER A 267 -31.08 -1.02 10.28
C SER A 267 -30.16 -1.09 9.07
N CYS A 268 -29.04 -0.37 9.08
CA CYS A 268 -28.02 -0.43 8.03
C CYS A 268 -27.13 -1.67 8.24
N ARG A 269 -27.33 -2.68 7.40
CA ARG A 269 -26.37 -3.79 7.33
C ARG A 269 -25.06 -3.27 6.77
N TRP A 270 -23.96 -3.59 7.47
CA TRP A 270 -22.61 -3.29 7.01
C TRP A 270 -22.36 -3.87 5.61
N ARG A 271 -21.99 -3.01 4.69
CA ARG A 271 -21.61 -3.37 3.33
C ARG A 271 -20.15 -2.99 3.12
N PRO A 272 -19.25 -3.95 3.08
CA PRO A 272 -17.81 -3.69 2.93
C PRO A 272 -17.47 -2.90 1.67
N ASP A 273 -18.22 -3.10 0.59
CA ASP A 273 -18.07 -2.33 -0.65
C ASP A 273 -18.45 -0.86 -0.49
N GLU A 274 -19.54 -0.53 0.22
CA GLU A 274 -19.94 0.86 0.48
C GLU A 274 -18.94 1.57 1.39
N GLU A 275 -18.36 0.88 2.38
CA GLU A 275 -17.30 1.44 3.21
C GLU A 275 -16.05 1.75 2.40
N PHE A 276 -15.67 0.85 1.51
CA PHE A 276 -14.55 1.07 0.62
C PHE A 276 -14.77 2.31 -0.25
N LEU A 277 -15.92 2.40 -0.93
CA LEU A 277 -16.26 3.54 -1.78
C LEU A 277 -16.29 4.85 -0.99
N ARG A 278 -16.88 4.85 0.21
CA ARG A 278 -16.88 6.00 1.11
C ARG A 278 -15.48 6.41 1.53
N THR A 279 -14.63 5.44 1.86
CA THR A 279 -13.25 5.70 2.29
C THR A 279 -12.43 6.29 1.13
N VAL A 280 -12.58 5.76 -0.09
CA VAL A 280 -11.95 6.32 -1.31
C VAL A 280 -12.40 7.76 -1.55
N ALA A 281 -13.72 8.02 -1.49
CA ALA A 281 -14.25 9.36 -1.69
C ALA A 281 -13.73 10.36 -0.66
N ILE A 282 -13.71 9.99 0.63
CA ILE A 282 -13.17 10.84 1.69
C ILE A 282 -11.67 11.06 1.52
N ALA A 283 -10.93 10.01 1.13
CA ALA A 283 -9.50 10.15 0.86
C ALA A 283 -9.23 11.15 -0.27
N ARG A 284 -9.99 11.10 -1.37
CA ARG A 284 -9.87 12.08 -2.48
C ARG A 284 -10.12 13.51 -2.00
N LEU A 285 -11.15 13.72 -1.16
CA LEU A 285 -11.49 15.05 -0.66
C LEU A 285 -10.51 15.60 0.40
N VAL A 286 -9.92 14.71 1.21
CA VAL A 286 -8.97 15.12 2.26
C VAL A 286 -7.55 15.27 1.69
N LEU A 287 -7.16 14.42 0.76
CA LEU A 287 -5.84 14.41 0.12
C LEU A 287 -5.86 15.14 -1.23
N ASP A 288 -6.43 16.34 -1.27
CA ASP A 288 -6.51 17.21 -2.46
C ASP A 288 -5.13 17.68 -2.97
N ASN A 289 -4.06 17.38 -2.24
CA ASN A 289 -2.66 17.62 -2.58
C ASN A 289 -1.91 16.36 -3.04
N VAL A 290 -2.60 15.22 -3.20
CA VAL A 290 -2.07 13.97 -3.76
C VAL A 290 -2.74 13.72 -5.12
N ASP A 291 -1.91 13.58 -6.16
CA ASP A 291 -2.40 13.58 -7.54
C ASP A 291 -3.34 12.38 -7.83
N HIS A 292 -3.01 11.18 -7.34
CA HIS A 292 -3.71 9.95 -7.71
C HIS A 292 -4.29 9.20 -6.51
N ILE A 293 -5.49 8.63 -6.69
CA ILE A 293 -6.10 7.69 -5.75
C ILE A 293 -6.31 6.36 -6.46
N GLN A 294 -5.74 5.29 -5.90
CA GLN A 294 -5.82 3.97 -6.49
C GLN A 294 -7.02 3.18 -5.97
N ALA A 295 -7.76 2.55 -6.88
CA ALA A 295 -8.77 1.55 -6.57
C ALA A 295 -8.13 0.19 -6.28
N SER A 296 -8.24 -0.30 -5.04
CA SER A 296 -7.59 -1.54 -4.59
C SER A 296 -8.44 -2.78 -4.91
N TRP A 297 -8.66 -3.07 -6.19
CA TRP A 297 -9.53 -4.16 -6.67
C TRP A 297 -9.18 -5.54 -6.08
N LEU A 298 -7.93 -5.80 -5.76
CA LEU A 298 -7.48 -7.09 -5.22
C LEU A 298 -8.21 -7.51 -3.94
N THR A 299 -8.53 -6.55 -3.07
CA THR A 299 -9.16 -6.82 -1.77
C THR A 299 -10.67 -6.73 -1.79
N VAL A 300 -11.24 -5.97 -2.73
CA VAL A 300 -12.67 -5.66 -2.79
C VAL A 300 -13.38 -6.26 -4.01
N GLY A 301 -12.63 -6.87 -4.91
CA GLY A 301 -13.13 -7.37 -6.18
C GLY A 301 -13.11 -6.32 -7.29
N LEU A 302 -13.08 -6.80 -8.53
CA LEU A 302 -12.94 -5.95 -9.70
C LEU A 302 -14.14 -5.01 -9.88
N ASP A 303 -15.35 -5.49 -9.63
CA ASP A 303 -16.58 -4.68 -9.74
C ASP A 303 -16.58 -3.50 -8.76
N THR A 304 -16.23 -3.74 -7.50
CA THR A 304 -16.12 -2.67 -6.50
C THR A 304 -14.98 -1.72 -6.83
N GLY A 305 -13.84 -2.26 -7.32
CA GLY A 305 -12.72 -1.44 -7.82
C GLY A 305 -13.13 -0.55 -8.98
N ALA A 306 -13.90 -1.07 -9.96
CA ALA A 306 -14.42 -0.28 -11.08
C ALA A 306 -15.41 0.80 -10.62
N ARG A 307 -16.28 0.50 -9.64
CA ARG A 307 -17.18 1.51 -9.01
C ARG A 307 -16.39 2.62 -8.33
N ALA A 308 -15.21 2.34 -7.77
CA ALA A 308 -14.38 3.35 -7.13
C ALA A 308 -13.90 4.44 -8.11
N LEU A 309 -13.87 4.17 -9.41
CA LEU A 309 -13.54 5.14 -10.45
C LEU A 309 -14.56 6.29 -10.56
N HIS A 310 -15.78 6.09 -10.03
CA HIS A 310 -16.84 7.09 -9.97
C HIS A 310 -16.95 7.77 -8.58
N VAL A 311 -16.02 7.46 -7.69
CA VAL A 311 -16.02 8.04 -6.35
C VAL A 311 -14.63 8.60 -5.98
N GLY A 312 -13.88 9.05 -6.97
CA GLY A 312 -12.62 9.77 -6.77
C GLY A 312 -11.35 9.01 -7.13
N ALA A 313 -11.40 7.70 -7.41
CA ALA A 313 -10.24 6.98 -7.90
C ALA A 313 -9.97 7.26 -9.39
N ASP A 314 -8.70 7.24 -9.80
CA ASP A 314 -8.23 7.49 -11.16
C ASP A 314 -7.15 6.50 -11.62
N ASP A 315 -6.87 5.49 -10.81
CA ASP A 315 -5.87 4.45 -11.07
C ASP A 315 -6.38 3.08 -10.59
N MET A 316 -6.28 2.06 -11.42
CA MET A 316 -6.65 0.68 -11.07
C MET A 316 -5.49 -0.13 -10.47
N GLY A 317 -4.31 0.48 -10.34
CA GLY A 317 -3.13 -0.19 -9.80
C GLY A 317 -2.53 -1.21 -10.75
N SER A 318 -1.97 -2.27 -10.19
CA SER A 318 -1.28 -3.32 -10.94
C SER A 318 -2.20 -4.47 -11.35
N ILE A 319 -1.81 -5.17 -12.42
CA ILE A 319 -2.40 -6.47 -12.78
C ILE A 319 -2.07 -7.59 -11.78
N MET A 320 -1.19 -7.35 -10.82
CA MET A 320 -0.80 -8.26 -9.73
C MET A 320 -0.35 -9.64 -10.21
N ILE A 321 0.76 -9.69 -10.96
CA ILE A 321 1.34 -10.94 -11.49
C ILE A 321 1.61 -11.95 -10.37
N GLU A 322 2.11 -11.46 -9.21
CA GLU A 322 2.36 -12.26 -8.01
C GLU A 322 1.88 -11.49 -6.77
N GLU A 323 1.14 -12.15 -5.90
CA GLU A 323 0.74 -11.59 -4.62
C GLU A 323 0.70 -12.70 -3.55
N ASN A 324 1.49 -12.53 -2.49
CA ASN A 324 1.70 -13.56 -1.46
C ASN A 324 1.23 -13.12 -0.07
N VAL A 325 1.03 -11.83 0.17
CA VAL A 325 0.80 -11.29 1.52
C VAL A 325 -0.70 -11.20 1.82
N VAL A 326 -1.46 -10.55 0.94
CA VAL A 326 -2.89 -10.33 1.12
C VAL A 326 -3.67 -11.62 0.81
N SER A 327 -3.21 -12.40 -0.17
CA SER A 327 -3.76 -13.71 -0.50
C SER A 327 -3.62 -14.71 0.65
N ALA A 328 -2.51 -14.68 1.40
CA ALA A 328 -2.34 -15.48 2.62
C ALA A 328 -3.36 -15.14 3.72
N ALA A 329 -3.95 -13.95 3.69
CA ALA A 329 -5.00 -13.50 4.62
C ALA A 329 -6.42 -13.64 4.03
N GLY A 330 -6.57 -14.27 2.86
CA GLY A 330 -7.86 -14.66 2.30
C GLY A 330 -8.35 -13.85 1.11
N ALA A 331 -7.59 -12.88 0.59
CA ALA A 331 -7.93 -12.24 -0.68
C ALA A 331 -7.85 -13.26 -1.82
N ARG A 332 -8.91 -13.33 -2.64
CA ARG A 332 -9.05 -14.34 -3.70
C ARG A 332 -9.30 -13.75 -5.09
N HIS A 333 -9.23 -12.43 -5.20
CA HIS A 333 -9.47 -11.76 -6.47
C HIS A 333 -8.20 -11.81 -7.32
N LEU A 334 -8.18 -12.66 -8.34
CA LEU A 334 -7.10 -12.76 -9.33
C LEU A 334 -7.66 -12.42 -10.70
N LEU A 335 -6.89 -11.79 -11.53
CA LEU A 335 -7.24 -11.53 -12.92
C LEU A 335 -6.93 -12.79 -13.76
N GLN A 336 -7.96 -13.42 -14.33
CA GLN A 336 -7.77 -14.62 -15.15
C GLN A 336 -6.94 -14.36 -16.42
N GLU A 337 -7.11 -13.18 -17.01
CA GLU A 337 -6.47 -12.77 -18.26
C GLU A 337 -5.61 -11.51 -18.08
N GLY A 338 -5.16 -11.26 -16.85
CA GLY A 338 -4.24 -10.18 -16.53
C GLY A 338 -4.72 -8.82 -17.03
N GLU A 339 -3.93 -8.19 -17.88
CA GLU A 339 -4.17 -6.84 -18.42
C GLU A 339 -5.52 -6.71 -19.13
N ARG A 340 -5.93 -7.70 -19.95
CA ARG A 340 -7.17 -7.63 -20.72
C ARG A 340 -8.39 -7.47 -19.82
N THR A 341 -8.47 -8.25 -18.75
CA THR A 341 -9.57 -8.17 -17.79
C THR A 341 -9.64 -6.81 -17.12
N LEU A 342 -8.49 -6.26 -16.72
CA LEU A 342 -8.42 -4.95 -16.08
C LEU A 342 -8.86 -3.82 -17.03
N ARG A 343 -8.37 -3.83 -18.27
CA ARG A 343 -8.76 -2.87 -19.31
C ARG A 343 -10.25 -2.92 -19.60
N THR A 344 -10.80 -4.12 -19.76
CA THR A 344 -12.25 -4.30 -19.99
C THR A 344 -13.10 -3.73 -18.84
N ALA A 345 -12.66 -3.89 -17.59
CA ALA A 345 -13.35 -3.31 -16.44
C ALA A 345 -13.32 -1.77 -16.45
N ILE A 346 -12.19 -1.17 -16.81
CA ILE A 346 -12.04 0.28 -16.95
C ILE A 346 -12.95 0.81 -18.08
N GLU A 347 -12.95 0.14 -19.23
CA GLU A 347 -13.79 0.50 -20.38
C GLU A 347 -15.29 0.37 -20.08
N ALA A 348 -15.70 -0.71 -19.39
CA ALA A 348 -17.08 -0.92 -18.95
C ALA A 348 -17.53 0.13 -17.95
N ALA A 349 -16.63 0.70 -17.15
CA ALA A 349 -16.89 1.83 -16.27
C ALA A 349 -16.93 3.18 -17.02
N GLY A 350 -16.75 3.22 -18.35
CA GLY A 350 -16.84 4.43 -19.18
C GLY A 350 -15.58 5.29 -19.18
N PHE A 351 -14.43 4.70 -18.89
CA PHE A 351 -13.12 5.37 -18.93
C PHE A 351 -12.19 4.74 -19.99
N THR A 352 -11.17 5.50 -20.39
CA THR A 352 -10.13 5.01 -21.30
C THR A 352 -8.94 4.49 -20.49
N PRO A 353 -8.60 3.19 -20.58
CA PRO A 353 -7.44 2.64 -19.89
C PRO A 353 -6.13 3.09 -20.53
N TRP A 354 -5.13 3.41 -19.70
CA TRP A 354 -3.79 3.72 -20.18
C TRP A 354 -2.71 3.12 -19.27
N LEU A 355 -1.68 2.54 -19.87
CA LEU A 355 -0.55 1.96 -19.18
C LEU A 355 0.39 3.08 -18.72
N ARG A 356 0.79 3.04 -17.46
CA ARG A 356 1.72 3.99 -16.84
C ARG A 356 2.97 3.33 -16.28
N ASP A 357 4.00 4.13 -16.08
CA ASP A 357 5.14 3.80 -15.22
C ASP A 357 4.86 4.12 -13.74
N GLN A 358 5.87 3.91 -12.87
CA GLN A 358 5.79 4.21 -11.43
C GLN A 358 5.72 5.71 -11.10
N CYS A 359 6.06 6.58 -12.06
CA CYS A 359 6.00 8.03 -11.94
C CYS A 359 4.74 8.62 -12.58
N TYR A 360 3.78 7.78 -12.95
CA TYR A 360 2.54 8.16 -13.63
C TYR A 360 2.79 8.82 -15.00
N GLN A 361 3.84 8.36 -15.71
CA GLN A 361 4.06 8.74 -17.11
C GLN A 361 3.53 7.65 -18.05
N PRO A 362 3.00 8.03 -19.23
CA PRO A 362 2.53 7.06 -20.23
C PRO A 362 3.66 6.13 -20.70
N ARG A 363 3.29 4.87 -20.94
CA ARG A 363 4.15 3.85 -21.53
C ARG A 363 3.59 3.36 -22.84
#